data_afb3ac1803a994dec32ad996d19345dd
#
_entry.id   afb3ac1803a994dec32ad996d19345dd
#
_cell.length_a   1.000
_cell.length_b   1.000
_cell.length_c   1.000
_cell.angle_alpha   90.00
_cell.angle_beta   90.00
_cell.angle_gamma   90.00
#
_symmetry.space_group_name_H-M   'P 1'
#
loop_
_entity.id
_entity.type
_entity.pdbx_description
1 polymer ?
#
loop_
_entity_poly.entity_id
_entity_poly.type
_entity_poly.pdbx_seq_one_letter_code
_entity_poly.pdbx_strand_id
1 'polypeptide(L)'
;MNLAASPITASERFPFTAYPSGWFVVATSEELVAGQLLQLRYFGRELVAFRGESVTASVLDAYCPHLGAHLAHGGVIEGECVRCPFHGWKFDGRGDCVEVPYSDRIPPKAALRAWPTLEQDGLIFVFYGRPGEQPWPMEPLDPRGYTPGKMVHWRNLATHPQEVFENTVDITHIGPVHRGRHARLLGKPERNGPTMRVNLEFHAPGDIVGMPDNLNDVHLEVTLRGLGAVIVHTHVRNVDVRARQRLYATPVDECHIDIRGIVHVVATDDPVFTEELADLFYRAYVEDFAKDFPIWENKRYLTRPTLAKGDGPIGVYRRWCTQFYGDAEPSDVPQEATPERERIDVPLANGHAPLLRRVSARVRGTAKIVLGQARERLPWLERVLESPQAEHEREDEELEDDGNMHGDRREPEQAQPTSSGGLRVASATEYFETLAQRFVPSAARGVDAVYQWELGGSAGRTFHAVVRDGQLAVHDGPHPEPTVALVMDADDYVKVINGELDGMRAFTTGKGKVKGSVRAAMKMRDLFPA
;
A
#
# COMPACT_ATOMS: atom_id res chain seq x y z
N MET A 1 12.98 39.60 -9.96
CA MET A 1 12.13 39.59 -8.75
C MET A 1 11.24 38.36 -8.84
N ASN A 2 11.62 37.26 -8.17
CA ASN A 2 10.73 36.13 -8.01
C ASN A 2 9.73 36.52 -6.91
N LEU A 3 8.52 36.87 -7.32
CA LEU A 3 7.38 36.94 -6.42
C LEU A 3 7.09 35.49 -6.01
N ALA A 4 7.53 35.10 -4.83
CA ALA A 4 7.07 33.87 -4.20
C ALA A 4 5.53 33.99 -4.11
N ALA A 5 4.82 33.16 -4.85
CA ALA A 5 3.38 33.09 -4.77
C ALA A 5 3.02 32.77 -3.31
N SER A 6 2.08 33.53 -2.73
CA SER A 6 1.57 33.22 -1.40
C SER A 6 1.05 31.78 -1.38
N PRO A 7 1.31 31.01 -0.32
CA PRO A 7 0.79 29.65 -0.24
C PRO A 7 -0.73 29.67 -0.37
N ILE A 8 -1.24 28.81 -1.26
CA ILE A 8 -2.68 28.66 -1.51
C ILE A 8 -3.33 28.19 -0.20
N THR A 9 -4.36 28.88 0.27
CA THR A 9 -5.08 28.51 1.49
C THR A 9 -5.90 27.23 1.28
N ALA A 10 -6.25 26.53 2.34
CA ALA A 10 -7.05 25.33 2.31
C ALA A 10 -8.39 25.51 1.58
N SER A 11 -9.10 26.60 1.88
CA SER A 11 -10.38 26.96 1.23
C SER A 11 -10.24 27.30 -0.26
N GLU A 12 -9.04 27.69 -0.71
CA GLU A 12 -8.76 27.90 -2.14
C GLU A 12 -8.45 26.59 -2.87
N ARG A 13 -7.97 25.55 -2.16
CA ARG A 13 -7.72 24.23 -2.75
C ARG A 13 -8.98 23.40 -2.87
N PHE A 14 -9.82 23.39 -1.82
CA PHE A 14 -11.02 22.56 -1.75
C PHE A 14 -12.23 23.42 -1.37
N PRO A 15 -13.18 23.65 -2.29
CA PRO A 15 -14.34 24.49 -2.05
C PRO A 15 -15.46 23.81 -1.25
N PHE A 16 -15.16 22.71 -0.57
CA PHE A 16 -16.15 21.99 0.21
C PHE A 16 -16.37 22.71 1.54
N THR A 17 -17.63 23.04 1.82
CA THR A 17 -18.04 23.78 3.03
C THR A 17 -18.36 22.86 4.20
N ALA A 18 -18.34 21.56 4.00
CA ALA A 18 -18.64 20.54 5.01
C ALA A 18 -17.89 19.24 4.69
N TYR A 19 -17.70 18.39 5.70
CA TYR A 19 -17.26 17.02 5.49
C TYR A 19 -18.40 16.21 4.87
N PRO A 20 -18.08 15.24 4.00
CA PRO A 20 -19.11 14.40 3.39
C PRO A 20 -19.76 13.48 4.42
N SER A 21 -21.07 13.29 4.34
CA SER A 21 -21.76 12.28 5.15
C SER A 21 -21.32 10.88 4.74
N GLY A 22 -21.09 10.01 5.74
CA GLY A 22 -20.69 8.62 5.48
C GLY A 22 -20.02 7.92 6.65
N TRP A 23 -19.67 6.67 6.40
CA TRP A 23 -18.85 5.85 7.30
C TRP A 23 -17.36 6.08 7.04
N PHE A 24 -16.61 6.35 8.12
CA PHE A 24 -15.18 6.63 8.07
C PHE A 24 -14.44 5.82 9.13
N VAL A 25 -13.31 5.21 8.77
CA VAL A 25 -12.46 4.45 9.68
C VAL A 25 -11.70 5.41 10.59
N VAL A 26 -11.80 5.20 11.90
CA VAL A 26 -11.10 6.03 12.90
C VAL A 26 -10.04 5.26 13.68
N ALA A 27 -10.16 3.93 13.76
CA ALA A 27 -9.20 3.04 14.39
C ALA A 27 -9.33 1.62 13.82
N THR A 28 -8.40 0.74 14.17
CA THR A 28 -8.56 -0.71 14.00
C THR A 28 -9.09 -1.34 15.28
N SER A 29 -9.66 -2.55 15.16
CA SER A 29 -10.07 -3.31 16.34
C SER A 29 -8.90 -3.67 17.26
N GLU A 30 -7.70 -3.83 16.68
CA GLU A 30 -6.46 -4.15 17.38
C GLU A 30 -5.90 -2.96 18.16
N GLU A 31 -6.08 -1.72 17.64
CA GLU A 31 -5.69 -0.49 18.32
C GLU A 31 -6.53 -0.20 19.56
N LEU A 32 -7.75 -0.76 19.69
CA LEU A 32 -8.67 -0.50 20.79
C LEU A 32 -9.07 -1.81 21.48
N VAL A 33 -8.26 -2.30 22.39
CA VAL A 33 -8.59 -3.48 23.21
C VAL A 33 -9.43 -3.10 24.44
N ALA A 34 -10.02 -4.09 25.11
CA ALA A 34 -10.83 -3.88 26.32
C ALA A 34 -10.05 -3.10 27.40
N GLY A 35 -10.70 -2.13 28.02
CA GLY A 35 -10.14 -1.24 29.03
C GLY A 35 -9.28 -0.09 28.46
N GLN A 36 -9.16 0.03 27.13
CA GLN A 36 -8.39 1.11 26.50
C GLN A 36 -9.25 2.31 26.13
N LEU A 37 -8.60 3.47 26.15
CA LEU A 37 -9.10 4.78 25.75
C LEU A 37 -8.10 5.38 24.74
N LEU A 38 -8.55 5.62 23.51
CA LEU A 38 -7.73 6.22 22.45
C LEU A 38 -8.10 7.69 22.25
N GLN A 39 -7.09 8.55 22.10
CA GLN A 39 -7.27 9.91 21.59
C GLN A 39 -7.30 9.86 20.05
N LEU A 40 -8.29 10.52 19.46
CA LEU A 40 -8.47 10.60 18.01
C LEU A 40 -8.72 12.05 17.59
N ARG A 41 -8.28 12.41 16.38
CA ARG A 41 -8.57 13.70 15.79
C ARG A 41 -9.06 13.53 14.36
N TYR A 42 -10.36 13.74 14.15
CA TYR A 42 -11.00 13.64 12.84
C TYR A 42 -12.11 14.67 12.71
N PHE A 43 -12.42 15.06 11.48
CA PHE A 43 -13.46 16.04 11.15
C PHE A 43 -13.27 17.38 11.87
N GLY A 44 -12.00 17.82 12.03
CA GLY A 44 -11.65 19.02 12.78
C GLY A 44 -11.97 18.98 14.27
N ARG A 45 -12.21 17.79 14.85
CA ARG A 45 -12.62 17.57 16.23
C ARG A 45 -11.68 16.62 16.96
N GLU A 46 -11.53 16.86 18.26
CA GLU A 46 -10.94 15.89 19.17
C GLU A 46 -12.02 14.91 19.62
N LEU A 47 -11.73 13.63 19.47
CA LEU A 47 -12.61 12.52 19.80
C LEU A 47 -11.90 11.56 20.77
N VAL A 48 -12.67 10.75 21.47
CA VAL A 48 -12.16 9.60 22.21
C VAL A 48 -12.89 8.35 21.77
N ALA A 49 -12.13 7.30 21.48
CA ALA A 49 -12.68 5.96 21.34
C ALA A 49 -12.33 5.15 22.57
N PHE A 50 -13.27 4.38 23.08
CA PHE A 50 -13.02 3.49 24.21
C PHE A 50 -13.79 2.18 24.09
N ARG A 51 -13.27 1.18 24.79
CA ARG A 51 -13.91 -0.12 24.92
C ARG A 51 -13.94 -0.50 26.40
N GLY A 52 -15.13 -0.71 26.92
CA GLY A 52 -15.34 -1.21 28.27
C GLY A 52 -15.01 -2.70 28.39
N GLU A 53 -15.65 -3.37 29.35
CA GLU A 53 -15.53 -4.82 29.55
C GLU A 53 -16.27 -5.61 28.46
N SER A 54 -17.31 -5.00 27.86
CA SER A 54 -17.98 -5.55 26.69
C SER A 54 -17.10 -5.40 25.43
N VAL A 55 -17.43 -6.16 24.40
CA VAL A 55 -16.69 -6.11 23.12
C VAL A 55 -17.01 -4.88 22.26
N THR A 56 -17.95 -4.02 22.70
CA THR A 56 -18.44 -2.90 21.89
C THR A 56 -17.53 -1.68 21.99
N ALA A 57 -17.08 -1.15 20.86
CA ALA A 57 -16.38 0.12 20.78
C ALA A 57 -17.37 1.30 20.83
N SER A 58 -17.02 2.37 21.52
CA SER A 58 -17.78 3.62 21.57
C SER A 58 -16.89 4.80 21.22
N VAL A 59 -17.42 5.79 20.50
CA VAL A 59 -16.70 7.01 20.12
C VAL A 59 -17.51 8.23 20.57
N LEU A 60 -16.87 9.12 21.34
CA LEU A 60 -17.48 10.33 21.90
C LEU A 60 -16.64 11.56 21.54
N ASP A 61 -17.23 12.77 21.61
CA ASP A 61 -16.48 14.01 21.66
C ASP A 61 -15.56 14.00 22.90
N ALA A 62 -14.33 14.51 22.78
CA ALA A 62 -13.28 14.30 23.79
C ALA A 62 -13.40 15.16 25.05
N TYR A 63 -14.12 16.30 25.01
CA TYR A 63 -14.12 17.27 26.08
C TYR A 63 -15.32 17.14 27.00
N CYS A 64 -15.06 16.85 28.28
CA CYS A 64 -16.08 16.78 29.33
C CYS A 64 -16.90 18.07 29.40
N PRO A 65 -18.25 18.00 29.34
CA PRO A 65 -19.13 19.18 29.30
C PRO A 65 -19.14 19.99 30.63
N HIS A 66 -18.53 19.44 31.68
CA HIS A 66 -18.43 20.15 32.94
C HIS A 66 -17.53 21.38 32.86
N LEU A 67 -16.22 21.18 32.72
CA LEU A 67 -15.21 22.26 32.65
C LEU A 67 -14.14 21.99 31.56
N GLY A 68 -14.46 21.21 30.53
CA GLY A 68 -13.63 21.07 29.35
C GLY A 68 -12.38 20.19 29.49
N ALA A 69 -12.33 19.30 30.50
CA ALA A 69 -11.22 18.35 30.58
C ALA A 69 -11.27 17.36 29.43
N HIS A 70 -10.13 17.11 28.79
CA HIS A 70 -10.02 16.12 27.73
C HIS A 70 -9.95 14.70 28.31
N LEU A 71 -10.88 13.82 27.92
CA LEU A 71 -11.04 12.50 28.54
C LEU A 71 -9.84 11.58 28.34
N ALA A 72 -9.13 11.65 27.21
CA ALA A 72 -7.98 10.80 26.96
C ALA A 72 -6.74 11.15 27.83
N HIS A 73 -6.68 12.33 28.45
CA HIS A 73 -5.56 12.74 29.28
C HIS A 73 -5.82 12.43 30.76
N GLY A 74 -5.68 11.16 31.12
CA GLY A 74 -5.85 10.68 32.51
C GLY A 74 -7.27 10.18 32.83
N GLY A 75 -8.16 10.11 31.87
CA GLY A 75 -9.44 9.41 32.01
C GLY A 75 -9.22 7.91 32.13
N VAL A 76 -10.13 7.23 32.82
CA VAL A 76 -10.07 5.78 33.04
C VAL A 76 -11.36 5.12 32.63
N ILE A 77 -11.27 3.87 32.19
CA ILE A 77 -12.44 3.04 31.89
C ILE A 77 -12.87 2.33 33.15
N GLU A 78 -14.14 2.43 33.50
CA GLU A 78 -14.79 1.75 34.62
C GLU A 78 -16.05 1.05 34.12
N GLY A 79 -16.02 -0.28 34.01
CA GLY A 79 -17.08 -1.07 33.39
C GLY A 79 -17.26 -0.64 31.91
N GLU A 80 -18.46 -0.17 31.58
CA GLU A 80 -18.82 0.30 30.23
C GLU A 80 -18.74 1.83 30.08
N CYS A 81 -18.10 2.53 31.03
CA CYS A 81 -18.06 3.98 31.08
C CYS A 81 -16.65 4.53 31.04
N VAL A 82 -16.51 5.75 30.52
CA VAL A 82 -15.30 6.55 30.68
C VAL A 82 -15.48 7.56 31.81
N ARG A 83 -14.53 7.59 32.78
CA ARG A 83 -14.49 8.54 33.88
C ARG A 83 -13.58 9.69 33.57
N CYS A 84 -14.12 10.91 33.68
CA CYS A 84 -13.37 12.16 33.51
C CYS A 84 -12.26 12.30 34.58
N PRO A 85 -11.02 12.65 34.20
CA PRO A 85 -9.90 12.73 35.12
C PRO A 85 -10.00 13.92 36.10
N PHE A 86 -10.83 14.93 35.78
CA PHE A 86 -10.85 16.17 36.55
C PHE A 86 -11.78 16.08 37.78
N HIS A 87 -13.06 15.74 37.57
CA HIS A 87 -14.04 15.70 38.65
C HIS A 87 -14.78 14.37 38.77
N GLY A 88 -14.34 13.34 38.05
CA GLY A 88 -14.88 11.99 38.16
C GLY A 88 -16.23 11.76 37.50
N TRP A 89 -16.76 12.69 36.69
CA TRP A 89 -18.00 12.44 35.96
C TRP A 89 -17.84 11.24 35.04
N LYS A 90 -18.82 10.34 35.04
CA LYS A 90 -18.80 9.14 34.18
C LYS A 90 -19.80 9.28 33.05
N PHE A 91 -19.34 8.85 31.87
CA PHE A 91 -20.13 8.85 30.65
C PHE A 91 -20.19 7.44 30.07
N ASP A 92 -21.39 7.00 29.71
CA ASP A 92 -21.60 5.72 29.03
C ASP A 92 -21.23 5.82 27.50
N GLY A 93 -21.33 4.69 26.80
CA GLY A 93 -21.03 4.65 25.36
C GLY A 93 -21.99 5.44 24.46
N ARG A 94 -23.13 5.91 25.02
CA ARG A 94 -24.04 6.81 24.32
C ARG A 94 -23.77 8.29 24.62
N GLY A 95 -22.78 8.56 25.47
CA GLY A 95 -22.39 9.89 25.88
C GLY A 95 -23.21 10.45 27.04
N ASP A 96 -24.15 9.70 27.58
CA ASP A 96 -24.94 10.13 28.70
C ASP A 96 -24.09 10.14 29.99
N CYS A 97 -24.16 11.22 30.78
CA CYS A 97 -23.56 11.23 32.11
C CYS A 97 -24.37 10.33 33.04
N VAL A 98 -23.72 9.31 33.60
CA VAL A 98 -24.38 8.32 34.47
C VAL A 98 -24.04 8.51 35.97
N GLU A 99 -22.99 9.30 36.27
CA GLU A 99 -22.55 9.56 37.64
C GLU A 99 -21.87 10.92 37.76
N VAL A 100 -22.22 11.66 38.81
CA VAL A 100 -21.51 12.83 39.32
C VAL A 100 -21.14 12.54 40.79
N PRO A 101 -19.88 12.23 41.14
CA PRO A 101 -19.52 11.64 42.44
C PRO A 101 -19.88 12.47 43.68
N TYR A 102 -20.08 13.76 43.53
CA TYR A 102 -20.37 14.70 44.61
C TYR A 102 -21.79 15.30 44.53
N SER A 103 -22.66 14.75 43.70
CA SER A 103 -24.04 15.25 43.53
C SER A 103 -25.03 14.11 43.31
N ASP A 104 -26.14 14.16 44.03
CA ASP A 104 -27.27 13.23 43.81
C ASP A 104 -28.09 13.55 42.56
N ARG A 105 -27.76 14.67 41.87
CA ARG A 105 -28.46 15.09 40.66
C ARG A 105 -27.46 15.28 39.50
N ILE A 106 -27.76 14.63 38.41
CA ILE A 106 -27.05 14.82 37.13
C ILE A 106 -27.66 16.03 36.41
N PRO A 107 -26.86 17.04 36.01
CA PRO A 107 -27.38 18.17 35.26
C PRO A 107 -28.01 17.74 33.92
N PRO A 108 -29.15 18.30 33.50
CA PRO A 108 -29.84 17.88 32.27
C PRO A 108 -29.03 18.00 30.97
N LYS A 109 -27.98 18.83 30.97
CA LYS A 109 -27.06 19.02 29.80
C LYS A 109 -25.74 18.25 29.94
N ALA A 110 -25.63 17.37 30.93
CA ALA A 110 -24.46 16.56 31.19
C ALA A 110 -24.42 15.39 30.20
N ALA A 111 -24.12 15.68 28.95
CA ALA A 111 -23.97 14.67 27.91
C ALA A 111 -22.84 15.05 26.95
N LEU A 112 -22.18 14.07 26.41
CA LEU A 112 -21.23 14.14 25.29
C LEU A 112 -21.93 13.74 23.99
N ARG A 113 -21.51 14.31 22.88
CA ARG A 113 -21.94 13.79 21.59
C ARG A 113 -21.37 12.39 21.40
N ALA A 114 -22.23 11.40 21.24
CA ALA A 114 -21.83 10.07 20.77
C ALA A 114 -21.90 10.02 19.23
N TRP A 115 -20.93 9.34 18.65
CA TRP A 115 -20.86 9.10 17.23
C TRP A 115 -21.45 7.73 16.93
N PRO A 116 -22.37 7.59 15.95
CA PRO A 116 -22.78 6.26 15.51
C PRO A 116 -21.54 5.45 15.13
N THR A 117 -21.31 4.35 15.82
CA THR A 117 -20.08 3.54 15.69
C THR A 117 -20.45 2.16 15.15
N LEU A 118 -19.65 1.65 14.22
CA LEU A 118 -19.72 0.31 13.67
C LEU A 118 -18.35 -0.34 13.73
N GLU A 119 -18.25 -1.50 14.33
CA GLU A 119 -17.04 -2.32 14.26
C GLU A 119 -17.26 -3.48 13.30
N GLN A 120 -16.49 -3.52 12.23
CA GLN A 120 -16.64 -4.49 11.15
C GLN A 120 -15.33 -4.70 10.40
N ASP A 121 -15.07 -5.94 9.96
CA ASP A 121 -13.92 -6.31 9.14
C ASP A 121 -12.56 -5.91 9.75
N GLY A 122 -12.45 -5.91 11.11
CA GLY A 122 -11.27 -5.53 11.88
C GLY A 122 -11.05 -4.01 12.03
N LEU A 123 -12.07 -3.21 11.72
CA LEU A 123 -12.00 -1.74 11.72
C LEU A 123 -13.14 -1.13 12.53
N ILE A 124 -12.87 0.01 13.16
CA ILE A 124 -13.84 0.83 13.89
C ILE A 124 -14.19 2.03 13.02
N PHE A 125 -15.45 2.12 12.64
CA PHE A 125 -16.02 3.19 11.85
C PHE A 125 -16.85 4.12 12.70
N VAL A 126 -16.88 5.40 12.35
CA VAL A 126 -17.88 6.35 12.80
C VAL A 126 -18.68 6.86 11.61
N PHE A 127 -19.96 7.14 11.83
CA PHE A 127 -20.77 7.81 10.84
C PHE A 127 -20.72 9.32 11.06
N TYR A 128 -20.14 10.03 10.10
CA TYR A 128 -20.30 11.48 10.02
C TYR A 128 -21.56 11.77 9.23
N GLY A 129 -22.52 12.44 9.84
CA GLY A 129 -23.79 12.77 9.20
C GLY A 129 -24.35 14.10 9.69
N ARG A 130 -25.29 14.62 8.92
CA ARG A 130 -26.07 15.81 9.28
C ARG A 130 -27.02 15.52 10.43
N PRO A 131 -27.46 16.52 11.18
CA PRO A 131 -28.47 16.31 12.23
C PRO A 131 -29.72 15.59 11.68
N GLY A 132 -30.05 14.44 12.28
CA GLY A 132 -31.17 13.59 11.86
C GLY A 132 -30.91 12.62 10.73
N GLU A 133 -29.75 12.69 10.08
CA GLU A 133 -29.36 11.71 9.07
C GLU A 133 -29.03 10.37 9.71
N GLN A 134 -29.61 9.30 9.17
CA GLN A 134 -29.39 7.96 9.68
C GLN A 134 -28.26 7.27 8.95
N PRO A 135 -27.40 6.52 9.67
CA PRO A 135 -26.38 5.69 9.04
C PRO A 135 -27.03 4.66 8.10
N TRP A 136 -26.44 4.52 6.89
CA TRP A 136 -26.85 3.44 6.01
C TRP A 136 -26.15 2.12 6.36
N PRO A 137 -26.75 0.96 6.05
CA PRO A 137 -26.13 -0.34 6.29
C PRO A 137 -24.84 -0.51 5.48
N MET A 138 -23.82 -1.12 6.10
CA MET A 138 -22.63 -1.60 5.42
C MET A 138 -22.59 -3.12 5.47
N GLU A 139 -22.54 -3.75 4.30
CA GLU A 139 -22.36 -5.19 4.22
C GLU A 139 -20.93 -5.58 4.61
N PRO A 140 -20.74 -6.59 5.49
CA PRO A 140 -19.42 -7.10 5.81
C PRO A 140 -18.76 -7.75 4.59
N LEU A 141 -17.44 -7.79 4.58
CA LEU A 141 -16.69 -8.44 3.53
C LEU A 141 -16.55 -9.94 3.82
N ASP A 142 -16.72 -10.77 2.81
CA ASP A 142 -16.44 -12.20 2.95
C ASP A 142 -14.91 -12.42 3.10
N PRO A 143 -14.43 -12.94 4.25
CA PRO A 143 -13.02 -13.21 4.45
C PRO A 143 -12.54 -14.52 3.83
N ARG A 144 -13.45 -15.40 3.40
CA ARG A 144 -13.13 -16.76 2.93
C ARG A 144 -12.28 -16.75 1.68
N GLY A 145 -11.22 -17.56 1.70
CA GLY A 145 -10.29 -17.70 0.58
C GLY A 145 -9.27 -16.58 0.44
N TYR A 146 -9.29 -15.57 1.32
CA TYR A 146 -8.31 -14.49 1.34
C TYR A 146 -7.30 -14.67 2.48
N THR A 147 -6.07 -14.17 2.26
CA THR A 147 -5.07 -14.04 3.32
C THR A 147 -5.52 -13.02 4.38
N PRO A 148 -4.93 -13.04 5.59
CA PRO A 148 -4.97 -11.90 6.50
C PRO A 148 -4.56 -10.61 5.78
N GLY A 149 -5.14 -9.49 6.16
CA GLY A 149 -4.86 -8.20 5.53
C GLY A 149 -3.50 -7.64 5.94
N LYS A 150 -2.70 -7.20 4.97
CA LYS A 150 -1.51 -6.39 5.25
C LYS A 150 -1.90 -4.92 5.13
N MET A 151 -1.72 -4.15 6.22
CA MET A 151 -2.20 -2.77 6.31
C MET A 151 -1.05 -1.76 6.20
N VAL A 152 -1.34 -0.65 5.54
CA VAL A 152 -0.54 0.58 5.55
C VAL A 152 -1.41 1.74 6.01
N HIS A 153 -0.83 2.68 6.75
CA HIS A 153 -1.50 3.89 7.21
C HIS A 153 -0.69 5.13 6.84
N TRP A 154 -1.19 5.90 5.87
CA TRP A 154 -0.65 7.22 5.52
C TRP A 154 -1.43 8.29 6.25
N ARG A 155 -0.73 9.11 7.03
CA ARG A 155 -1.34 10.10 7.91
C ARG A 155 -1.19 11.51 7.36
N ASN A 156 -2.21 12.30 7.62
CA ASN A 156 -2.21 13.75 7.41
C ASN A 156 -1.85 14.17 5.97
N LEU A 157 -2.34 13.42 4.97
CA LEU A 157 -2.12 13.73 3.57
C LEU A 157 -2.91 14.99 3.19
N ALA A 158 -2.26 15.98 2.55
CA ALA A 158 -2.88 17.24 2.19
C ALA A 158 -3.78 17.10 0.95
N THR A 159 -4.92 16.45 1.11
CA THR A 159 -5.93 16.22 0.05
C THR A 159 -7.32 16.04 0.66
N HIS A 160 -8.29 15.61 -0.15
CA HIS A 160 -9.69 15.42 0.23
C HIS A 160 -10.18 14.03 -0.24
N PRO A 161 -11.07 13.33 0.51
CA PRO A 161 -11.54 11.98 0.13
C PRO A 161 -12.12 11.92 -1.28
N GLN A 162 -12.87 12.94 -1.71
CA GLN A 162 -13.45 12.99 -3.04
C GLN A 162 -12.39 13.02 -4.13
N GLU A 163 -11.25 13.69 -3.92
CA GLU A 163 -10.14 13.74 -4.86
C GLU A 163 -9.47 12.37 -5.01
N VAL A 164 -9.24 11.68 -3.89
CA VAL A 164 -8.66 10.34 -3.89
C VAL A 164 -9.54 9.36 -4.65
N PHE A 165 -10.84 9.39 -4.40
CA PHE A 165 -11.76 8.44 -5.03
C PHE A 165 -12.17 8.83 -6.45
N GLU A 166 -11.93 10.07 -6.90
CA GLU A 166 -12.09 10.46 -8.29
C GLU A 166 -11.19 9.64 -9.22
N ASN A 167 -10.02 9.20 -8.75
CA ASN A 167 -9.12 8.33 -9.51
C ASN A 167 -9.77 6.99 -9.92
N THR A 168 -10.80 6.52 -9.22
CA THR A 168 -11.53 5.29 -9.61
C THR A 168 -12.30 5.41 -10.93
N VAL A 169 -12.57 6.62 -11.38
CA VAL A 169 -13.28 6.94 -12.63
C VAL A 169 -12.42 7.71 -13.64
N ASP A 170 -11.30 8.27 -13.21
CA ASP A 170 -10.29 8.88 -14.06
C ASP A 170 -9.40 7.80 -14.66
N ILE A 171 -9.74 7.32 -15.85
CA ILE A 171 -9.00 6.24 -16.50
C ILE A 171 -7.72 6.73 -17.19
N THR A 172 -7.62 8.02 -17.48
CA THR A 172 -6.49 8.56 -18.25
C THR A 172 -5.23 8.73 -17.42
N HIS A 173 -5.33 8.91 -16.09
CA HIS A 173 -4.16 8.99 -15.21
C HIS A 173 -3.39 7.65 -15.10
N ILE A 174 -4.07 6.51 -15.37
CA ILE A 174 -3.45 5.18 -15.33
C ILE A 174 -2.21 5.10 -16.25
N GLY A 175 -2.21 5.81 -17.38
CA GLY A 175 -1.07 5.87 -18.30
C GLY A 175 0.13 6.61 -17.71
N PRO A 176 0.04 7.91 -17.53
CA PRO A 176 1.17 8.76 -17.11
C PRO A 176 1.64 8.50 -15.67
N VAL A 177 0.74 8.15 -14.74
CA VAL A 177 1.09 7.96 -13.32
C VAL A 177 1.53 6.51 -13.06
N HIS A 178 0.72 5.54 -13.49
CA HIS A 178 0.93 4.12 -13.18
C HIS A 178 1.56 3.34 -14.34
N ARG A 179 1.92 4.00 -15.45
CA ARG A 179 2.51 3.40 -16.65
C ARG A 179 1.63 2.32 -17.29
N GLY A 180 0.33 2.30 -16.96
CA GLY A 180 -0.65 1.39 -17.54
C GLY A 180 -0.94 1.73 -19.00
N ARG A 181 -1.41 0.77 -19.78
CA ARG A 181 -1.74 0.93 -21.20
C ARG A 181 -3.15 0.43 -21.50
N HIS A 182 -3.79 1.02 -22.48
CA HIS A 182 -5.11 0.60 -22.95
C HIS A 182 -6.19 0.55 -21.86
N ALA A 183 -6.12 1.51 -20.92
CA ALA A 183 -7.10 1.60 -19.85
C ALA A 183 -8.48 1.95 -20.43
N ARG A 184 -9.51 1.21 -20.00
CA ARG A 184 -10.88 1.46 -20.39
C ARG A 184 -11.88 0.99 -19.35
N LEU A 185 -13.02 1.65 -19.30
CA LEU A 185 -14.16 1.20 -18.50
C LEU A 185 -14.89 0.06 -19.20
N LEU A 186 -15.37 -0.89 -18.41
CA LEU A 186 -16.26 -1.96 -18.83
C LEU A 186 -17.69 -1.61 -18.44
N GLY A 187 -18.37 -0.91 -19.32
CA GLY A 187 -19.72 -0.42 -19.09
C GLY A 187 -19.77 0.98 -18.44
N LYS A 188 -20.96 1.35 -17.95
CA LYS A 188 -21.20 2.62 -17.26
C LYS A 188 -21.11 2.40 -15.75
N PRO A 189 -20.68 3.42 -14.96
CA PRO A 189 -20.77 3.34 -13.50
C PRO A 189 -22.21 3.06 -13.03
N GLU A 190 -22.35 2.04 -12.19
CA GLU A 190 -23.62 1.70 -11.55
C GLU A 190 -23.73 2.46 -10.23
N ARG A 191 -24.88 3.06 -9.94
CA ARG A 191 -25.13 3.84 -8.73
C ARG A 191 -26.35 3.34 -8.01
N ASN A 192 -26.22 3.09 -6.72
CA ASN A 192 -27.34 2.72 -5.85
C ASN A 192 -27.15 3.41 -4.49
N GLY A 193 -27.77 4.57 -4.29
CA GLY A 193 -27.62 5.39 -3.09
C GLY A 193 -26.13 5.68 -2.82
N PRO A 194 -25.63 5.32 -1.62
CA PRO A 194 -24.23 5.58 -1.24
C PRO A 194 -23.21 4.66 -1.91
N THR A 195 -23.65 3.74 -2.76
CA THR A 195 -22.76 2.80 -3.46
C THR A 195 -22.60 3.18 -4.93
N MET A 196 -21.37 3.20 -5.41
CA MET A 196 -21.05 3.26 -6.85
C MET A 196 -20.15 2.09 -7.20
N ARG A 197 -20.43 1.42 -8.34
CA ARG A 197 -19.58 0.36 -8.90
C ARG A 197 -19.01 0.78 -10.23
N VAL A 198 -17.74 0.47 -10.43
CA VAL A 198 -17.01 0.76 -11.66
C VAL A 198 -16.16 -0.46 -12.00
N ASN A 199 -16.23 -0.91 -13.25
CA ASN A 199 -15.39 -1.98 -13.75
C ASN A 199 -14.46 -1.41 -14.81
N LEU A 200 -13.19 -1.74 -14.70
CA LEU A 200 -12.18 -1.27 -15.65
C LEU A 200 -11.12 -2.33 -15.92
N GLU A 201 -10.47 -2.21 -17.05
CA GLU A 201 -9.34 -3.05 -17.40
C GLU A 201 -8.22 -2.23 -18.04
N PHE A 202 -7.01 -2.69 -17.88
CA PHE A 202 -5.81 -2.10 -18.47
C PHE A 202 -4.66 -3.11 -18.48
N HIS A 203 -3.61 -2.78 -19.20
CA HIS A 203 -2.38 -3.54 -19.14
C HIS A 203 -1.39 -2.83 -18.22
N ALA A 204 -1.05 -3.46 -17.08
CA ALA A 204 -0.05 -2.96 -16.15
C ALA A 204 1.36 -3.42 -16.55
N PRO A 205 2.41 -2.63 -16.23
CA PRO A 205 3.78 -3.09 -16.37
C PRO A 205 4.03 -4.39 -15.60
N GLY A 206 4.75 -5.31 -16.22
CA GLY A 206 5.03 -6.61 -15.63
C GLY A 206 6.06 -6.58 -14.49
N ASP A 207 6.80 -5.49 -14.34
CA ASP A 207 7.76 -5.29 -13.24
C ASP A 207 7.09 -5.34 -11.85
N ILE A 208 5.81 -4.98 -11.75
CA ILE A 208 5.02 -5.11 -10.50
C ILE A 208 4.95 -6.56 -10.01
N VAL A 209 4.93 -7.52 -10.94
CA VAL A 209 4.94 -8.96 -10.64
C VAL A 209 6.26 -9.62 -11.03
N GLY A 210 7.33 -8.85 -11.19
CA GLY A 210 8.67 -9.35 -11.50
C GLY A 210 8.89 -9.83 -12.94
N MET A 211 8.01 -9.43 -13.88
CA MET A 211 8.11 -9.73 -15.33
C MET A 211 8.23 -8.45 -16.15
N PRO A 212 9.39 -7.75 -16.14
CA PRO A 212 9.52 -6.41 -16.70
C PRO A 212 9.19 -6.29 -18.19
N ASP A 213 9.37 -7.37 -18.95
CA ASP A 213 9.12 -7.38 -20.39
C ASP A 213 7.69 -7.79 -20.77
N ASN A 214 6.86 -8.15 -19.76
CA ASN A 214 5.48 -8.53 -19.97
C ASN A 214 4.52 -7.40 -19.55
N LEU A 215 3.34 -7.41 -20.15
CA LEU A 215 2.20 -6.63 -19.67
C LEU A 215 1.25 -7.57 -18.94
N ASN A 216 0.81 -7.16 -17.77
CA ASN A 216 -0.22 -7.86 -17.02
C ASN A 216 -1.60 -7.41 -17.49
N ASP A 217 -2.46 -8.35 -17.81
CA ASP A 217 -3.87 -8.07 -18.11
C ASP A 217 -4.67 -7.94 -16.81
N VAL A 218 -4.91 -6.71 -16.40
CA VAL A 218 -5.54 -6.37 -15.12
C VAL A 218 -7.00 -6.01 -15.31
N HIS A 219 -7.86 -6.66 -14.56
CA HIS A 219 -9.27 -6.30 -14.41
C HIS A 219 -9.54 -5.86 -12.96
N LEU A 220 -10.20 -4.71 -12.80
CA LEU A 220 -10.60 -4.17 -11.50
C LEU A 220 -12.13 -4.06 -11.41
N GLU A 221 -12.68 -4.60 -10.33
CA GLU A 221 -14.05 -4.34 -9.90
C GLU A 221 -13.99 -3.42 -8.68
N VAL A 222 -14.35 -2.17 -8.88
CA VAL A 222 -14.27 -1.11 -7.86
C VAL A 222 -15.64 -0.85 -7.28
N THR A 223 -15.76 -0.88 -5.96
CA THR A 223 -16.98 -0.54 -5.23
C THR A 223 -16.69 0.57 -4.23
N LEU A 224 -17.21 1.77 -4.50
CA LEU A 224 -17.22 2.87 -3.54
C LEU A 224 -18.39 2.71 -2.59
N ARG A 225 -18.17 2.97 -1.30
CA ARG A 225 -19.17 2.98 -0.23
C ARG A 225 -19.13 4.35 0.46
N GLY A 226 -19.86 5.32 -0.09
CA GLY A 226 -19.71 6.72 0.24
C GLY A 226 -18.35 7.27 -0.18
N LEU A 227 -17.89 8.33 0.48
CA LEU A 227 -16.58 8.93 0.28
C LEU A 227 -15.57 8.54 1.37
N GLY A 228 -15.88 7.52 2.17
CA GLY A 228 -14.99 7.01 3.22
C GLY A 228 -14.35 5.66 2.90
N ALA A 229 -14.86 4.90 1.92
CA ALA A 229 -14.38 3.55 1.65
C ALA A 229 -14.46 3.16 0.17
N VAL A 230 -13.41 2.51 -0.31
CA VAL A 230 -13.35 1.84 -1.62
C VAL A 230 -12.85 0.42 -1.44
N ILE A 231 -13.52 -0.52 -2.09
CA ILE A 231 -13.13 -1.93 -2.18
C ILE A 231 -12.82 -2.21 -3.63
N VAL A 232 -11.63 -2.72 -3.90
CA VAL A 232 -11.17 -3.10 -5.23
C VAL A 232 -10.90 -4.59 -5.27
N HIS A 233 -11.55 -5.31 -6.15
CA HIS A 233 -11.20 -6.68 -6.48
C HIS A 233 -10.37 -6.65 -7.76
N THR A 234 -9.14 -7.12 -7.65
CA THR A 234 -8.17 -7.19 -8.75
C THR A 234 -8.05 -8.62 -9.25
N HIS A 235 -8.12 -8.78 -10.56
CA HIS A 235 -7.79 -10.04 -11.23
C HIS A 235 -6.71 -9.78 -12.29
N VAL A 236 -5.52 -10.30 -12.07
CA VAL A 236 -4.43 -10.32 -13.07
C VAL A 236 -4.59 -11.59 -13.88
N ARG A 237 -5.27 -11.47 -15.04
CA ARG A 237 -5.83 -12.62 -15.79
C ARG A 237 -4.76 -13.52 -16.39
N ASN A 238 -3.68 -12.95 -16.90
CA ASN A 238 -2.62 -13.72 -17.58
C ASN A 238 -1.81 -14.62 -16.62
N VAL A 239 -1.90 -14.39 -15.31
CA VAL A 239 -1.26 -15.20 -14.26
C VAL A 239 -2.26 -15.77 -13.24
N ASP A 240 -3.55 -15.53 -13.45
CA ASP A 240 -4.68 -15.91 -12.58
C ASP A 240 -4.45 -15.58 -11.10
N VAL A 241 -3.93 -14.39 -10.84
CA VAL A 241 -3.76 -13.89 -9.48
C VAL A 241 -4.91 -12.95 -9.14
N ARG A 242 -5.51 -13.17 -7.96
CA ARG A 242 -6.61 -12.36 -7.46
C ARG A 242 -6.27 -11.75 -6.12
N ALA A 243 -6.63 -10.49 -5.97
CA ALA A 243 -6.41 -9.73 -4.75
C ALA A 243 -7.64 -8.87 -4.42
N ARG A 244 -7.73 -8.44 -3.18
CA ARG A 244 -8.68 -7.44 -2.73
C ARG A 244 -7.94 -6.35 -1.99
N GLN A 245 -8.06 -5.11 -2.48
CA GLN A 245 -7.58 -3.93 -1.81
C GLN A 245 -8.77 -3.22 -1.16
N ARG A 246 -8.58 -2.77 0.07
CA ARG A 246 -9.52 -1.92 0.80
C ARG A 246 -8.84 -0.59 1.07
N LEU A 247 -9.45 0.49 0.67
CA LEU A 247 -8.94 1.84 0.86
C LEU A 247 -9.95 2.66 1.65
N TYR A 248 -9.49 3.29 2.71
CA TYR A 248 -10.30 4.13 3.58
C TYR A 248 -9.67 5.50 3.70
N ALA A 249 -10.43 6.55 3.40
CA ALA A 249 -9.99 7.94 3.47
C ALA A 249 -10.83 8.67 4.50
N THR A 250 -10.22 9.08 5.61
CA THR A 250 -10.92 9.75 6.73
C THR A 250 -10.44 11.19 6.87
N PRO A 251 -11.33 12.20 6.81
CA PRO A 251 -10.96 13.59 7.03
C PRO A 251 -10.39 13.84 8.43
N VAL A 252 -9.16 14.35 8.50
CA VAL A 252 -8.57 14.88 9.74
C VAL A 252 -9.09 16.29 9.99
N ASP A 253 -9.04 17.11 8.95
CA ASP A 253 -9.61 18.46 8.89
C ASP A 253 -10.12 18.77 7.48
N GLU A 254 -10.36 20.02 7.14
CA GLU A 254 -10.95 20.45 5.87
C GLU A 254 -10.06 20.17 4.64
N CYS A 255 -8.77 19.91 4.84
CA CYS A 255 -7.80 19.76 3.76
C CYS A 255 -6.78 18.65 3.96
N HIS A 256 -6.87 17.90 5.07
CA HIS A 256 -6.03 16.74 5.34
C HIS A 256 -6.87 15.52 5.63
N ILE A 257 -6.37 14.39 5.21
CA ILE A 257 -6.98 13.08 5.43
C ILE A 257 -5.95 12.07 5.94
N ASP A 258 -6.43 11.08 6.67
CA ASP A 258 -5.72 9.83 6.88
C ASP A 258 -6.20 8.80 5.86
N ILE A 259 -5.28 8.03 5.29
CA ILE A 259 -5.60 6.92 4.39
C ILE A 259 -5.11 5.61 5.01
N ARG A 260 -6.00 4.63 5.13
CA ARG A 260 -5.65 3.25 5.46
C ARG A 260 -5.87 2.38 4.23
N GLY A 261 -4.81 1.70 3.80
CA GLY A 261 -4.84 0.71 2.72
C GLY A 261 -4.65 -0.69 3.27
N ILE A 262 -5.47 -1.65 2.88
CA ILE A 262 -5.36 -3.04 3.32
C ILE A 262 -5.40 -3.94 2.09
N VAL A 263 -4.41 -4.81 1.97
CA VAL A 263 -4.25 -5.73 0.84
C VAL A 263 -4.42 -7.17 1.29
N HIS A 264 -5.23 -7.90 0.56
CA HIS A 264 -5.43 -9.33 0.71
C HIS A 264 -5.19 -10.00 -0.65
N VAL A 265 -4.62 -11.18 -0.67
CA VAL A 265 -4.59 -12.02 -1.88
C VAL A 265 -5.46 -13.26 -1.67
N VAL A 266 -5.96 -13.82 -2.76
CA VAL A 266 -6.63 -15.13 -2.69
C VAL A 266 -5.59 -16.19 -2.41
N ALA A 267 -5.83 -17.00 -1.37
CA ALA A 267 -4.92 -18.07 -0.97
C ALA A 267 -4.79 -19.12 -2.08
N THR A 268 -3.58 -19.61 -2.27
CA THR A 268 -3.25 -20.72 -3.17
C THR A 268 -3.11 -22.02 -2.38
N ASP A 269 -2.96 -23.15 -3.07
CA ASP A 269 -2.72 -24.45 -2.44
C ASP A 269 -1.34 -24.54 -1.75
N ASP A 270 -0.43 -23.60 -2.01
CA ASP A 270 0.89 -23.48 -1.41
C ASP A 270 0.93 -22.29 -0.44
N PRO A 271 0.96 -22.51 0.90
CA PRO A 271 0.94 -21.42 1.88
C PRO A 271 2.18 -20.50 1.81
N VAL A 272 3.37 -21.05 1.46
CA VAL A 272 4.58 -20.23 1.34
C VAL A 272 4.48 -19.30 0.15
N PHE A 273 4.03 -19.82 -0.97
CA PHE A 273 3.78 -19.01 -2.17
C PHE A 273 2.68 -17.97 -1.93
N THR A 274 1.63 -18.32 -1.19
CA THR A 274 0.57 -17.38 -0.81
C THR A 274 1.11 -16.19 -0.02
N GLU A 275 1.99 -16.44 0.95
CA GLU A 275 2.59 -15.37 1.77
C GLU A 275 3.53 -14.48 0.95
N GLU A 276 4.38 -15.08 0.09
CA GLU A 276 5.24 -14.32 -0.83
C GLU A 276 4.42 -13.45 -1.80
N LEU A 277 3.30 -13.99 -2.29
CA LEU A 277 2.36 -13.26 -3.14
C LEU A 277 1.70 -12.09 -2.40
N ALA A 278 1.30 -12.30 -1.15
CA ALA A 278 0.71 -11.25 -0.31
C ALA A 278 1.72 -10.12 -0.05
N ASP A 279 2.97 -10.46 0.24
CA ASP A 279 4.06 -9.48 0.41
C ASP A 279 4.31 -8.67 -0.85
N LEU A 280 4.37 -9.34 -2.01
CA LEU A 280 4.59 -8.68 -3.28
C LEU A 280 3.46 -7.71 -3.61
N PHE A 281 2.21 -8.17 -3.51
CA PHE A 281 1.04 -7.31 -3.79
C PHE A 281 0.95 -6.13 -2.84
N TYR A 282 1.26 -6.33 -1.55
CA TYR A 282 1.29 -5.25 -0.58
C TYR A 282 2.33 -4.19 -0.95
N ARG A 283 3.57 -4.59 -1.25
CA ARG A 283 4.64 -3.64 -1.63
C ARG A 283 4.30 -2.91 -2.92
N ALA A 284 3.86 -3.64 -3.94
CA ALA A 284 3.45 -3.05 -5.21
C ALA A 284 2.30 -2.04 -5.02
N TYR A 285 1.33 -2.36 -4.17
CA TYR A 285 0.23 -1.46 -3.85
C TYR A 285 0.72 -0.19 -3.14
N VAL A 286 1.57 -0.32 -2.11
CA VAL A 286 2.10 0.84 -1.37
C VAL A 286 2.89 1.76 -2.30
N GLU A 287 3.75 1.19 -3.14
CA GLU A 287 4.55 1.95 -4.08
C GLU A 287 3.72 2.64 -5.15
N ASP A 288 2.82 1.88 -5.78
CA ASP A 288 2.05 2.37 -6.91
C ASP A 288 1.04 3.44 -6.48
N PHE A 289 0.37 3.24 -5.37
CA PHE A 289 -0.58 4.19 -4.80
C PHE A 289 0.08 5.50 -4.35
N ALA A 290 1.29 5.44 -3.80
CA ALA A 290 2.02 6.63 -3.36
C ALA A 290 2.43 7.58 -4.51
N LYS A 291 2.39 7.12 -5.77
CA LYS A 291 2.65 7.99 -6.95
C LYS A 291 1.62 9.10 -7.13
N ASP A 292 0.41 8.91 -6.61
CA ASP A 292 -0.64 9.92 -6.66
C ASP A 292 -0.44 11.05 -5.64
N PHE A 293 0.29 10.80 -4.54
CA PHE A 293 0.40 11.76 -3.44
C PHE A 293 0.92 13.13 -3.87
N PRO A 294 2.04 13.25 -4.63
CA PRO A 294 2.53 14.55 -5.06
C PRO A 294 1.52 15.31 -5.92
N ILE A 295 0.63 14.59 -6.63
CA ILE A 295 -0.43 15.21 -7.44
C ILE A 295 -1.54 15.69 -6.52
N TRP A 296 -2.07 14.83 -5.64
CA TRP A 296 -3.14 15.20 -4.71
C TRP A 296 -2.74 16.33 -3.77
N GLU A 297 -1.53 16.33 -3.25
CA GLU A 297 -1.02 17.36 -2.34
C GLU A 297 -0.82 18.72 -3.01
N ASN A 298 -0.68 18.77 -4.33
CA ASN A 298 -0.39 19.99 -5.07
C ASN A 298 -1.48 20.41 -6.07
N LYS A 299 -2.51 19.57 -6.30
CA LYS A 299 -3.62 19.96 -7.18
C LYS A 299 -4.65 20.84 -6.45
N ARG A 300 -5.43 21.56 -7.22
CA ARG A 300 -6.59 22.34 -6.79
C ARG A 300 -7.85 21.72 -7.38
N TYR A 301 -8.89 21.57 -6.58
CA TYR A 301 -10.19 21.15 -7.08
C TYR A 301 -10.82 22.21 -7.97
N LEU A 302 -11.11 21.88 -9.21
CA LEU A 302 -11.82 22.75 -10.14
C LEU A 302 -13.28 22.32 -10.17
N THR A 303 -14.19 23.19 -9.74
CA THR A 303 -15.64 22.94 -9.80
C THR A 303 -16.13 22.73 -11.23
N ARG A 304 -15.49 23.39 -12.19
CA ARG A 304 -15.76 23.27 -13.64
C ARG A 304 -14.48 22.90 -14.38
N PRO A 305 -14.07 21.60 -14.33
CA PRO A 305 -12.89 21.17 -15.05
C PRO A 305 -13.14 21.16 -16.56
N THR A 306 -12.10 21.45 -17.34
CA THR A 306 -12.13 21.24 -18.78
C THR A 306 -11.82 19.78 -19.06
N LEU A 307 -12.81 19.01 -19.49
CA LEU A 307 -12.69 17.58 -19.76
C LEU A 307 -12.48 17.32 -21.25
N ALA A 308 -11.59 16.36 -21.56
CA ALA A 308 -11.37 15.85 -22.90
C ALA A 308 -12.17 14.57 -23.14
N LYS A 309 -12.35 14.23 -24.40
CA LYS A 309 -12.94 12.93 -24.76
C LYS A 309 -11.99 11.81 -24.28
N GLY A 310 -12.46 10.95 -23.40
CA GLY A 310 -11.69 9.82 -22.88
C GLY A 310 -11.27 9.93 -21.41
N ASP A 311 -11.46 11.11 -20.75
CA ASP A 311 -11.10 11.30 -19.34
C ASP A 311 -11.85 10.37 -18.36
N GLY A 312 -12.89 9.69 -18.84
CA GLY A 312 -13.74 8.88 -17.99
C GLY A 312 -14.98 9.65 -17.51
N PRO A 313 -15.85 9.04 -16.71
CA PRO A 313 -17.13 9.59 -16.29
C PRO A 313 -17.00 10.52 -15.05
N ILE A 314 -16.03 11.43 -15.02
CA ILE A 314 -15.76 12.37 -13.92
C ILE A 314 -17.05 13.13 -13.52
N GLY A 315 -17.80 13.64 -14.49
CA GLY A 315 -19.06 14.33 -14.21
C GLY A 315 -20.13 13.45 -13.57
N VAL A 316 -20.16 12.14 -13.89
CA VAL A 316 -21.09 11.17 -13.27
C VAL A 316 -20.70 10.94 -11.81
N TYR A 317 -19.41 10.77 -11.54
CA TYR A 317 -18.88 10.61 -10.18
C TYR A 317 -19.15 11.86 -9.32
N ARG A 318 -18.82 13.05 -9.80
CA ARG A 318 -19.04 14.31 -9.06
C ARG A 318 -20.50 14.55 -8.74
N ARG A 319 -21.43 14.30 -9.67
CA ARG A 319 -22.87 14.35 -9.40
C ARG A 319 -23.32 13.34 -8.36
N TRP A 320 -22.72 12.13 -8.36
CA TRP A 320 -23.00 11.14 -7.32
C TRP A 320 -22.49 11.60 -5.95
N CYS A 321 -21.34 12.29 -5.89
CA CYS A 321 -20.76 12.82 -4.65
C CYS A 321 -21.63 13.90 -4.00
N THR A 322 -22.43 14.68 -4.75
CA THR A 322 -23.22 15.80 -4.18
C THR A 322 -24.19 15.35 -3.10
N GLN A 323 -24.69 14.11 -3.16
CA GLN A 323 -25.59 13.57 -2.15
C GLN A 323 -25.03 13.56 -0.72
N PHE A 324 -23.69 13.55 -0.59
CA PHE A 324 -23.01 13.46 0.70
C PHE A 324 -22.77 14.82 1.37
N TYR A 325 -23.03 15.96 0.68
CA TYR A 325 -22.74 17.29 1.20
C TYR A 325 -23.98 18.12 1.57
N GLY A 326 -25.20 17.60 1.41
CA GLY A 326 -26.43 18.33 1.67
C GLY A 326 -26.88 19.18 0.49
N ASP A 327 -27.77 20.16 0.73
CA ASP A 327 -28.41 20.99 -0.28
C ASP A 327 -27.48 22.01 -0.97
N ALA A 328 -26.26 21.64 -1.26
CA ALA A 328 -25.46 22.38 -2.23
C ALA A 328 -26.15 22.24 -3.59
N GLU A 329 -26.70 23.35 -4.11
CA GLU A 329 -27.38 23.41 -5.39
C GLU A 329 -26.59 22.68 -6.48
N PRO A 330 -27.22 21.79 -7.29
CA PRO A 330 -26.53 21.02 -8.34
C PRO A 330 -26.00 21.87 -9.51
N SER A 331 -26.08 23.19 -9.42
CA SER A 331 -25.91 24.12 -10.54
C SER A 331 -24.52 24.16 -11.17
N ASP A 332 -23.49 23.54 -10.54
CA ASP A 332 -22.10 23.68 -10.99
C ASP A 332 -21.42 22.38 -11.45
N VAL A 333 -22.17 21.30 -11.65
CA VAL A 333 -21.59 20.06 -12.19
C VAL A 333 -21.60 20.08 -13.71
N PRO A 334 -20.47 19.87 -14.41
CA PRO A 334 -20.42 19.88 -15.87
C PRO A 334 -21.39 18.88 -16.48
N GLN A 335 -22.23 19.31 -17.42
CA GLN A 335 -22.98 18.40 -18.28
C GLN A 335 -22.00 17.71 -19.22
N GLU A 336 -22.16 16.39 -19.44
CA GLU A 336 -21.44 15.68 -20.49
C GLU A 336 -21.63 16.41 -21.83
N ALA A 337 -20.53 16.71 -22.51
CA ALA A 337 -20.60 17.25 -23.84
C ALA A 337 -21.34 16.24 -24.75
N THR A 338 -22.44 16.66 -25.30
CA THR A 338 -23.18 15.87 -26.32
C THR A 338 -22.23 15.64 -27.50
N PRO A 339 -22.05 14.41 -27.98
CA PRO A 339 -21.12 14.16 -29.07
C PRO A 339 -21.67 14.73 -30.37
N GLU A 340 -21.14 15.85 -30.82
CA GLU A 340 -21.26 16.22 -32.23
C GLU A 340 -20.48 15.22 -33.08
N ARG A 341 -21.19 14.63 -34.04
CA ARG A 341 -20.65 13.66 -35.00
C ARG A 341 -19.73 14.39 -35.99
N GLU A 342 -18.43 14.18 -35.88
CA GLU A 342 -17.55 14.25 -37.05
C GLU A 342 -16.74 12.96 -37.18
N ARG A 343 -16.98 12.28 -38.30
CA ARG A 343 -16.19 11.14 -38.74
C ARG A 343 -14.86 11.63 -39.27
N ILE A 344 -13.78 11.18 -38.68
CA ILE A 344 -12.48 11.17 -39.35
C ILE A 344 -12.07 9.71 -39.53
N ASP A 345 -12.09 9.28 -40.80
CA ASP A 345 -11.60 7.98 -41.22
C ASP A 345 -10.08 7.97 -41.19
N VAL A 346 -9.48 7.08 -40.39
CA VAL A 346 -8.07 6.75 -40.45
C VAL A 346 -7.91 5.30 -40.94
N PRO A 347 -7.10 5.03 -41.97
CA PRO A 347 -7.01 3.70 -42.57
C PRO A 347 -6.34 2.68 -41.67
N LEU A 348 -6.95 1.49 -41.59
CA LEU A 348 -6.38 0.30 -40.95
C LEU A 348 -5.29 -0.30 -41.85
N ALA A 349 -4.08 -0.46 -41.32
CA ALA A 349 -3.06 -1.32 -41.91
C ALA A 349 -3.20 -2.75 -41.42
N ASN A 350 -3.32 -3.67 -42.37
CA ASN A 350 -3.52 -5.10 -42.20
C ASN A 350 -2.31 -5.86 -41.67
N GLY A 351 -2.54 -6.93 -40.90
CA GLY A 351 -1.71 -8.11 -41.05
C GLY A 351 -1.41 -8.96 -39.83
N HIS A 352 -2.08 -10.10 -39.76
CA HIS A 352 -1.65 -11.39 -39.18
C HIS A 352 -1.77 -11.68 -37.68
N ALA A 353 -2.83 -12.41 -37.34
CA ALA A 353 -2.79 -13.46 -36.32
C ALA A 353 -2.21 -14.75 -36.93
N PRO A 354 -1.58 -15.69 -36.18
CA PRO A 354 -2.35 -16.63 -35.37
C PRO A 354 -1.59 -17.27 -34.15
N LEU A 355 -2.32 -18.13 -33.43
CA LEU A 355 -1.87 -19.21 -32.51
C LEU A 355 -1.80 -18.90 -31.01
N LEU A 356 -2.95 -19.01 -30.37
CA LEU A 356 -3.04 -19.30 -28.94
C LEU A 356 -3.93 -20.54 -28.71
N ARG A 357 -3.30 -21.71 -28.58
CA ARG A 357 -3.87 -22.88 -27.90
C ARG A 357 -2.75 -23.71 -27.28
N ARG A 358 -2.80 -23.91 -25.95
CA ARG A 358 -1.99 -24.73 -25.05
C ARG A 358 -1.04 -23.95 -24.12
N VAL A 359 -1.55 -23.39 -23.03
CA VAL A 359 -0.70 -22.86 -21.94
C VAL A 359 -1.26 -23.14 -20.52
N SER A 360 -2.32 -23.92 -20.32
CA SER A 360 -2.94 -24.04 -18.98
C SER A 360 -2.20 -24.89 -17.94
N ALA A 361 -1.14 -25.62 -18.31
CA ALA A 361 -0.43 -26.50 -17.37
C ALA A 361 0.97 -25.99 -16.96
N ARG A 362 1.51 -24.93 -17.61
CA ARG A 362 2.87 -24.41 -17.35
C ARG A 362 2.92 -23.20 -16.43
N VAL A 363 1.78 -22.58 -16.15
CA VAL A 363 1.70 -21.28 -15.45
C VAL A 363 2.04 -21.38 -13.95
N ARG A 364 1.77 -22.53 -13.30
CA ARG A 364 2.07 -22.69 -11.85
C ARG A 364 3.56 -22.65 -11.50
N GLY A 365 4.43 -23.09 -12.40
CA GLY A 365 5.87 -23.04 -12.21
C GLY A 365 6.49 -21.67 -12.44
N THR A 366 5.91 -20.92 -13.38
CA THR A 366 6.44 -19.61 -13.82
C THR A 366 6.14 -18.50 -12.82
N ALA A 367 4.98 -18.54 -12.14
CA ALA A 367 4.62 -17.56 -11.12
C ALA A 367 5.55 -17.60 -9.90
N LYS A 368 6.00 -18.79 -9.46
CA LYS A 368 6.98 -18.92 -8.38
C LYS A 368 8.35 -18.28 -8.70
N ILE A 369 8.79 -18.39 -9.94
CA ILE A 369 10.07 -17.82 -10.41
C ILE A 369 9.99 -16.30 -10.44
N VAL A 370 8.85 -15.77 -10.85
CA VAL A 370 8.60 -14.33 -11.04
C VAL A 370 8.60 -13.58 -9.70
N LEU A 371 8.01 -14.16 -8.67
CA LEU A 371 7.90 -13.53 -7.35
C LEU A 371 9.24 -13.42 -6.61
N GLY A 372 10.13 -14.40 -6.80
CA GLY A 372 11.49 -14.33 -6.30
C GLY A 372 12.29 -13.15 -6.85
N GLN A 373 12.05 -12.82 -8.11
CA GLN A 373 12.80 -11.77 -8.84
C GLN A 373 12.34 -10.34 -8.54
N ALA A 374 11.09 -10.14 -8.11
CA ALA A 374 10.57 -8.82 -7.73
C ALA A 374 11.19 -8.28 -6.43
N ARG A 375 11.59 -9.16 -5.53
CA ARG A 375 12.18 -8.81 -4.22
C ARG A 375 13.54 -8.12 -4.33
N GLU A 376 14.31 -8.41 -5.39
CA GLU A 376 15.68 -7.88 -5.58
C GLU A 376 15.75 -6.47 -6.20
N ARG A 377 14.64 -5.98 -6.78
CA ARG A 377 14.65 -4.74 -7.57
C ARG A 377 14.23 -3.47 -6.82
N LEU A 378 13.95 -3.56 -5.53
CA LEU A 378 13.39 -2.45 -4.76
C LEU A 378 14.17 -2.14 -3.46
N PRO A 379 15.49 -1.89 -3.51
CA PRO A 379 16.30 -1.64 -2.30
C PRO A 379 15.94 -0.34 -1.57
N TRP A 380 15.12 0.53 -2.16
CA TRP A 380 14.66 1.78 -1.55
C TRP A 380 13.35 1.61 -0.75
N LEU A 381 12.65 0.49 -0.91
CA LEU A 381 11.42 0.18 -0.16
C LEU A 381 11.69 -0.06 1.33
N GLU A 382 12.89 -0.53 1.70
CA GLU A 382 13.27 -0.67 3.11
C GLU A 382 13.26 0.68 3.83
N ARG A 383 13.61 1.77 3.15
CA ARG A 383 13.56 3.13 3.71
C ARG A 383 12.14 3.69 3.89
N VAL A 384 11.15 3.18 3.21
CA VAL A 384 9.74 3.61 3.31
C VAL A 384 9.01 2.82 4.40
N LEU A 385 9.50 1.62 4.73
CA LEU A 385 8.91 0.74 5.73
C LEU A 385 9.51 0.92 7.13
N GLU A 386 10.66 1.61 7.26
CA GLU A 386 11.17 2.10 8.54
C GLU A 386 10.36 3.35 8.94
N SER A 387 9.15 3.11 9.41
CA SER A 387 8.29 4.14 9.99
C SER A 387 8.78 4.51 11.39
N PRO A 388 8.68 5.79 11.81
CA PRO A 388 9.21 6.31 13.09
C PRO A 388 8.58 5.75 14.39
N GLN A 389 7.84 4.67 14.32
CA GLN A 389 7.23 4.04 15.50
C GLN A 389 8.21 3.23 16.37
N ALA A 390 9.44 3.00 15.90
CA ALA A 390 10.46 2.28 16.70
C ALA A 390 11.35 3.20 17.56
N GLU A 391 11.27 4.51 17.40
CA GLU A 391 12.13 5.46 18.15
C GLU A 391 11.50 6.04 19.42
N HIS A 392 10.20 5.82 19.67
CA HIS A 392 9.55 6.38 20.87
C HIS A 392 9.58 5.48 22.12
N GLU A 393 10.14 4.27 22.03
CA GLU A 393 10.28 3.38 23.22
C GLU A 393 11.69 3.29 23.79
N ARG A 394 12.63 4.15 23.36
CA ARG A 394 14.04 4.12 23.84
C ARG A 394 14.59 5.41 24.45
N GLU A 395 13.78 6.42 24.67
CA GLU A 395 14.25 7.72 25.21
C GLU A 395 13.91 7.98 26.69
N ASP A 396 13.46 7.00 27.46
CA ASP A 396 13.16 7.18 28.89
C ASP A 396 14.17 6.53 29.86
N GLU A 397 15.37 6.19 29.44
CA GLU A 397 16.46 5.85 30.36
C GLU A 397 17.75 6.52 29.87
N GLU A 398 18.17 7.57 30.55
CA GLU A 398 19.48 8.15 30.80
C GLU A 398 19.47 9.66 30.66
N LEU A 399 19.12 10.31 31.78
CA LEU A 399 19.56 11.65 32.11
C LEU A 399 20.38 11.54 33.40
N GLU A 400 21.71 11.60 33.28
CA GLU A 400 22.59 12.25 34.27
C GLU A 400 23.99 12.45 33.69
N ASP A 401 24.30 13.70 33.55
CA ASP A 401 25.46 14.49 34.01
C ASP A 401 26.67 14.72 33.09
N ASP A 402 27.00 16.00 33.09
CA ASP A 402 28.29 16.70 32.97
C ASP A 402 28.92 16.99 31.59
N GLY A 403 28.78 18.25 31.28
CA GLY A 403 29.87 19.26 31.41
C GLY A 403 30.92 19.36 30.30
N ASN A 404 30.78 20.43 29.51
CA ASN A 404 31.85 21.34 29.14
C ASN A 404 32.70 21.17 27.86
N MET A 405 32.61 22.23 27.05
CA MET A 405 33.65 22.98 26.32
C MET A 405 34.12 22.58 24.90
N HIS A 406 33.87 23.56 24.05
CA HIS A 406 34.72 24.15 22.98
C HIS A 406 35.06 23.39 21.71
N GLY A 407 34.43 23.86 20.62
CA GLY A 407 35.13 24.51 19.50
C GLY A 407 35.83 23.60 18.47
N ASP A 408 35.33 23.41 17.32
CA ASP A 408 35.94 23.91 16.09
C ASP A 408 35.07 23.62 14.85
N ARG A 409 34.92 24.63 13.98
CA ARG A 409 34.23 24.54 12.70
C ARG A 409 35.22 23.94 11.69
N ARG A 410 34.87 22.80 11.10
CA ARG A 410 35.39 22.40 9.79
C ARG A 410 34.26 21.96 8.88
N GLU A 411 34.24 22.54 7.67
CA GLU A 411 33.35 22.22 6.59
C GLU A 411 33.48 20.76 6.16
N PRO A 412 32.38 20.07 5.72
CA PRO A 412 32.49 18.71 5.21
C PRO A 412 33.00 18.71 3.77
N GLU A 413 34.13 18.10 3.59
CA GLU A 413 34.75 17.72 2.32
C GLU A 413 33.86 16.74 1.54
N GLN A 414 33.67 17.00 0.27
CA GLN A 414 32.87 16.19 -0.67
C GLN A 414 33.46 14.78 -0.76
N ALA A 415 32.72 13.77 -0.28
CA ALA A 415 33.06 12.38 -0.48
C ALA A 415 32.70 11.96 -1.92
N GLN A 416 33.71 11.64 -2.70
CA GLN A 416 33.59 10.97 -4.00
C GLN A 416 33.08 9.52 -3.80
N PRO A 417 32.31 8.95 -4.76
CA PRO A 417 31.83 7.57 -4.65
C PRO A 417 32.99 6.59 -4.75
N THR A 418 33.22 5.82 -3.71
CA THR A 418 34.14 4.68 -3.72
C THR A 418 33.59 3.59 -4.61
N SER A 419 34.21 3.37 -5.75
CA SER A 419 34.03 2.17 -6.57
C SER A 419 34.50 0.95 -5.78
N SER A 420 33.59 0.03 -5.43
CA SER A 420 33.93 -1.31 -5.00
C SER A 420 34.51 -2.06 -6.20
N GLY A 421 35.84 -2.15 -6.27
CA GLY A 421 36.52 -2.97 -7.25
C GLY A 421 36.31 -4.44 -6.96
N GLY A 422 35.26 -5.07 -7.52
CA GLY A 422 35.10 -6.52 -7.57
C GLY A 422 36.26 -7.12 -8.42
N LEU A 423 36.79 -8.28 -8.00
CA LEU A 423 37.79 -9.02 -8.77
C LEU A 423 37.16 -9.46 -10.12
N ARG A 424 37.49 -8.79 -11.20
CA ARG A 424 37.11 -9.22 -12.55
C ARG A 424 37.70 -10.58 -12.86
N VAL A 425 36.95 -11.44 -13.53
CA VAL A 425 37.38 -12.76 -13.97
C VAL A 425 37.38 -12.86 -15.48
N ALA A 426 38.36 -13.59 -16.04
CA ALA A 426 38.46 -13.84 -17.48
C ALA A 426 37.65 -15.09 -17.90
N SER A 427 37.32 -15.99 -16.98
CA SER A 427 36.58 -17.22 -17.28
C SER A 427 35.73 -17.68 -16.12
N ALA A 428 34.73 -18.52 -16.41
CA ALA A 428 33.92 -19.15 -15.39
C ALA A 428 34.79 -20.03 -14.45
N THR A 429 35.80 -20.72 -14.96
CA THR A 429 36.72 -21.53 -14.15
C THR A 429 37.43 -20.67 -13.10
N GLU A 430 37.99 -19.54 -13.50
CA GLU A 430 38.64 -18.58 -12.60
C GLU A 430 37.69 -18.08 -11.50
N TYR A 431 36.40 -17.83 -11.84
CA TYR A 431 35.40 -17.47 -10.84
C TYR A 431 35.22 -18.55 -9.77
N PHE A 432 35.11 -19.83 -10.17
CA PHE A 432 34.92 -20.93 -9.21
C PHE A 432 36.17 -21.24 -8.40
N GLU A 433 37.37 -21.04 -8.96
CA GLU A 433 38.62 -21.11 -8.21
C GLU A 433 38.74 -20.03 -7.14
N THR A 434 38.14 -18.87 -7.37
CA THR A 434 38.12 -17.73 -6.43
C THR A 434 36.83 -17.67 -5.59
N LEU A 435 35.87 -18.59 -5.76
CA LEU A 435 34.56 -18.54 -5.12
C LEU A 435 34.63 -18.53 -3.57
N ALA A 436 35.59 -19.26 -3.01
CA ALA A 436 35.81 -19.27 -1.57
C ALA A 436 36.26 -17.92 -0.99
N GLN A 437 36.92 -17.08 -1.80
CA GLN A 437 37.36 -15.74 -1.41
C GLN A 437 36.20 -14.72 -1.48
N ARG A 438 35.20 -15.00 -2.31
CA ARG A 438 33.99 -14.19 -2.49
C ARG A 438 32.88 -14.57 -1.54
N PHE A 439 32.97 -15.75 -0.91
CA PHE A 439 31.94 -16.26 -0.03
C PHE A 439 31.78 -15.41 1.22
N VAL A 440 30.51 -15.12 1.57
CA VAL A 440 30.13 -14.31 2.73
C VAL A 440 29.56 -15.22 3.84
N PRO A 441 30.39 -15.64 4.82
CA PRO A 441 29.95 -16.59 5.88
C PRO A 441 28.80 -16.06 6.75
N SER A 442 28.72 -14.74 6.94
CA SER A 442 27.64 -14.12 7.72
C SER A 442 26.27 -14.26 7.04
N ALA A 443 26.22 -14.23 5.71
CA ALA A 443 25.01 -14.44 4.92
C ALA A 443 24.59 -15.92 4.88
N ALA A 444 25.49 -16.85 5.22
CA ALA A 444 25.28 -18.30 5.17
C ALA A 444 24.77 -18.90 6.49
N ARG A 445 24.53 -18.11 7.52
CA ARG A 445 24.00 -18.61 8.80
C ARG A 445 22.62 -19.25 8.60
N GLY A 446 22.46 -20.51 9.06
CA GLY A 446 21.22 -21.26 8.90
C GLY A 446 20.89 -21.66 7.47
N VAL A 447 21.87 -21.58 6.53
CA VAL A 447 21.73 -22.07 5.16
C VAL A 447 22.27 -23.52 5.13
N ASP A 448 21.43 -24.46 4.67
CA ASP A 448 21.82 -25.83 4.27
C ASP A 448 21.31 -26.04 2.84
N ALA A 449 22.18 -25.84 1.86
CA ALA A 449 21.81 -25.86 0.45
C ALA A 449 22.98 -26.23 -0.47
N VAL A 450 22.64 -26.89 -1.57
CA VAL A 450 23.57 -27.21 -2.67
C VAL A 450 23.26 -26.36 -3.88
N TYR A 451 24.20 -25.52 -4.24
CA TYR A 451 24.15 -24.62 -5.39
C TYR A 451 24.89 -25.24 -6.58
N GLN A 452 24.25 -25.37 -7.72
CA GLN A 452 24.85 -25.94 -8.92
C GLN A 452 24.82 -24.92 -10.07
N TRP A 453 25.89 -24.89 -10.86
CA TRP A 453 26.00 -24.11 -12.10
C TRP A 453 26.22 -25.09 -13.25
N GLU A 454 25.27 -25.14 -14.19
CA GLU A 454 25.33 -25.90 -15.44
C GLU A 454 25.67 -24.90 -16.56
N LEU A 455 26.95 -24.66 -16.79
CA LEU A 455 27.41 -23.72 -17.79
C LEU A 455 27.58 -24.40 -19.14
N GLY A 456 26.94 -23.84 -20.18
CA GLY A 456 27.00 -24.30 -21.56
C GLY A 456 28.07 -23.60 -22.40
N GLY A 457 28.11 -23.87 -23.71
CA GLY A 457 29.05 -23.26 -24.65
C GLY A 457 30.39 -23.99 -24.75
N SER A 458 31.35 -23.39 -25.48
CA SER A 458 32.67 -23.98 -25.75
C SER A 458 33.55 -24.13 -24.50
N ALA A 459 33.33 -23.29 -23.49
CA ALA A 459 33.99 -23.33 -22.18
C ALA A 459 33.08 -23.91 -21.09
N GLY A 460 32.03 -24.65 -21.50
CA GLY A 460 30.99 -25.14 -20.59
C GLY A 460 31.48 -26.18 -19.61
N ARG A 461 31.14 -26.02 -18.33
CA ARG A 461 31.41 -26.96 -17.23
C ARG A 461 30.30 -26.90 -16.22
N THR A 462 30.19 -27.94 -15.41
CA THR A 462 29.26 -27.97 -14.26
C THR A 462 30.06 -27.89 -12.97
N PHE A 463 29.63 -27.02 -12.08
CA PHE A 463 30.20 -26.85 -10.75
C PHE A 463 29.08 -26.95 -9.72
N HIS A 464 29.39 -27.37 -8.50
CA HIS A 464 28.46 -27.22 -7.39
C HIS A 464 29.18 -26.76 -6.12
N ALA A 465 28.43 -26.02 -5.29
CA ALA A 465 28.88 -25.53 -3.98
C ALA A 465 27.93 -26.02 -2.91
N VAL A 466 28.46 -26.65 -1.86
CA VAL A 466 27.71 -27.07 -0.67
C VAL A 466 27.93 -26.00 0.40
N VAL A 467 26.83 -25.39 0.85
CA VAL A 467 26.84 -24.39 1.93
C VAL A 467 26.10 -24.98 3.13
N ARG A 468 26.77 -25.09 4.28
CA ARG A 468 26.19 -25.55 5.54
C ARG A 468 26.70 -24.70 6.70
N ASP A 469 25.81 -24.09 7.46
CA ASP A 469 26.11 -23.31 8.68
C ASP A 469 27.33 -22.37 8.55
N GLY A 470 27.38 -21.60 7.47
CA GLY A 470 28.47 -20.65 7.23
C GLY A 470 29.76 -21.24 6.66
N GLN A 471 29.77 -22.53 6.31
CA GLN A 471 30.89 -23.19 5.64
C GLN A 471 30.56 -23.43 4.17
N LEU A 472 31.58 -23.33 3.33
CA LEU A 472 31.51 -23.54 1.88
C LEU A 472 32.45 -24.65 1.45
N ALA A 473 31.95 -25.58 0.62
CA ALA A 473 32.76 -26.54 -0.13
C ALA A 473 32.38 -26.44 -1.62
N VAL A 474 33.39 -26.22 -2.50
CA VAL A 474 33.21 -26.10 -3.95
C VAL A 474 33.74 -27.36 -4.63
N HIS A 475 32.97 -27.90 -5.56
CA HIS A 475 33.29 -29.13 -6.28
C HIS A 475 33.09 -28.96 -7.80
N ASP A 476 33.88 -29.68 -8.57
CA ASP A 476 33.70 -29.82 -10.01
C ASP A 476 32.73 -30.97 -10.32
N GLY A 477 31.87 -30.78 -11.32
CA GLY A 477 30.85 -31.74 -11.73
C GLY A 477 29.47 -31.52 -11.09
N PRO A 478 28.47 -32.30 -11.51
CA PRO A 478 27.10 -32.18 -11.01
C PRO A 478 26.94 -32.85 -9.65
N HIS A 479 26.05 -32.31 -8.83
CA HIS A 479 25.53 -32.95 -7.62
C HIS A 479 24.26 -33.75 -7.95
N PRO A 480 24.03 -34.96 -7.35
CA PRO A 480 22.85 -35.77 -7.65
C PRO A 480 21.53 -35.09 -7.28
N GLU A 481 21.51 -34.28 -6.21
CA GLU A 481 20.33 -33.60 -5.69
C GLU A 481 20.69 -32.13 -5.36
N PRO A 482 20.82 -31.25 -6.36
CA PRO A 482 21.08 -29.84 -6.08
C PRO A 482 19.81 -29.16 -5.54
N THR A 483 19.97 -28.33 -4.51
CA THR A 483 18.86 -27.49 -3.99
C THR A 483 18.43 -26.50 -5.07
N VAL A 484 19.39 -25.98 -5.84
CA VAL A 484 19.16 -25.07 -6.98
C VAL A 484 20.23 -25.28 -8.04
N ALA A 485 19.84 -25.24 -9.31
CA ALA A 485 20.77 -25.23 -10.43
C ALA A 485 20.53 -24.01 -11.33
N LEU A 486 21.63 -23.31 -11.63
CA LEU A 486 21.71 -22.21 -12.58
C LEU A 486 22.21 -22.74 -13.91
N VAL A 487 21.44 -22.59 -14.98
CA VAL A 487 21.79 -23.02 -16.34
C VAL A 487 22.00 -21.80 -17.21
N MET A 488 23.21 -21.61 -17.74
CA MET A 488 23.55 -20.45 -18.56
C MET A 488 24.73 -20.76 -19.48
N ASP A 489 24.94 -19.97 -20.55
CA ASP A 489 26.17 -20.00 -21.31
C ASP A 489 27.34 -19.44 -20.47
N ALA A 490 28.52 -20.06 -20.56
CA ALA A 490 29.68 -19.68 -19.75
C ALA A 490 30.15 -18.24 -20.01
N ASP A 491 30.14 -17.78 -21.26
CA ASP A 491 30.56 -16.42 -21.63
C ASP A 491 29.56 -15.39 -21.13
N ASP A 492 28.24 -15.70 -21.19
CA ASP A 492 27.22 -14.84 -20.64
C ASP A 492 27.26 -14.80 -19.10
N TYR A 493 27.62 -15.92 -18.45
CA TYR A 493 27.84 -15.96 -17.00
C TYR A 493 29.00 -15.06 -16.56
N VAL A 494 30.14 -15.10 -17.28
CA VAL A 494 31.30 -14.23 -17.04
C VAL A 494 30.93 -12.76 -17.16
N LYS A 495 30.12 -12.38 -18.16
CA LYS A 495 29.59 -11.01 -18.29
C LYS A 495 28.72 -10.60 -17.13
N VAL A 496 27.90 -11.53 -16.57
CA VAL A 496 27.08 -11.27 -15.38
C VAL A 496 27.98 -11.00 -14.17
N ILE A 497 28.99 -11.83 -13.94
CA ILE A 497 29.91 -11.68 -12.80
C ILE A 497 30.74 -10.39 -12.91
N ASN A 498 31.13 -10.00 -14.10
CA ASN A 498 31.88 -8.77 -14.34
C ASN A 498 31.00 -7.49 -14.39
N GLY A 499 29.68 -7.63 -14.22
CA GLY A 499 28.72 -6.50 -14.25
C GLY A 499 28.47 -5.94 -15.66
N GLU A 500 28.90 -6.67 -16.72
CA GLU A 500 28.72 -6.28 -18.14
C GLU A 500 27.34 -6.70 -18.67
N LEU A 501 26.73 -7.70 -18.05
CA LEU A 501 25.38 -8.17 -18.30
C LEU A 501 24.63 -8.21 -16.96
N ASP A 502 23.50 -7.53 -16.89
CA ASP A 502 22.62 -7.66 -15.72
C ASP A 502 22.12 -9.11 -15.61
N GLY A 503 22.36 -9.74 -14.46
CA GLY A 503 22.02 -11.15 -14.24
C GLY A 503 20.54 -11.43 -14.43
N MET A 504 19.68 -10.47 -14.04
CA MET A 504 18.25 -10.57 -14.22
C MET A 504 17.86 -10.46 -15.70
N ARG A 505 18.49 -9.55 -16.42
CA ARG A 505 18.29 -9.42 -17.87
C ARG A 505 18.70 -10.69 -18.62
N ALA A 506 19.76 -11.38 -18.16
CA ALA A 506 20.17 -12.65 -18.73
C ALA A 506 19.08 -13.73 -18.57
N PHE A 507 18.39 -13.77 -17.41
CA PHE A 507 17.29 -14.71 -17.20
C PHE A 507 16.03 -14.34 -17.97
N THR A 508 15.65 -13.07 -18.01
CA THR A 508 14.43 -12.60 -18.69
C THR A 508 14.54 -12.72 -20.21
N THR A 509 15.74 -12.61 -20.76
CA THR A 509 16.00 -12.80 -22.20
C THR A 509 16.23 -14.28 -22.59
N GLY A 510 16.08 -15.21 -21.63
CA GLY A 510 16.23 -16.64 -21.90
C GLY A 510 17.68 -17.14 -21.96
N LYS A 511 18.68 -16.29 -21.70
CA LYS A 511 20.11 -16.64 -21.66
C LYS A 511 20.47 -17.45 -20.41
N GLY A 512 19.65 -17.42 -19.36
CA GLY A 512 19.81 -18.20 -18.15
C GLY A 512 18.51 -18.85 -17.71
N LYS A 513 18.61 -20.00 -16.97
CA LYS A 513 17.48 -20.70 -16.36
C LYS A 513 17.84 -21.13 -14.95
N VAL A 514 16.87 -21.08 -14.05
CA VAL A 514 16.97 -21.61 -12.68
C VAL A 514 16.11 -22.87 -12.58
N LYS A 515 16.66 -23.94 -12.05
CA LYS A 515 15.97 -25.18 -11.70
C LYS A 515 16.03 -25.39 -10.17
N GLY A 516 14.99 -25.86 -9.55
CA GLY A 516 14.94 -26.12 -8.10
C GLY A 516 14.51 -24.91 -7.26
N SER A 517 15.06 -24.74 -6.07
CA SER A 517 14.65 -23.73 -5.10
C SER A 517 14.99 -22.31 -5.54
N VAL A 518 13.98 -21.52 -5.82
CA VAL A 518 14.15 -20.10 -6.16
C VAL A 518 14.70 -19.32 -4.96
N ARG A 519 14.28 -19.67 -3.73
CA ARG A 519 14.82 -19.07 -2.50
C ARG A 519 16.33 -19.26 -2.38
N ALA A 520 16.83 -20.45 -2.72
CA ALA A 520 18.26 -20.70 -2.76
C ALA A 520 18.95 -19.90 -3.86
N ALA A 521 18.37 -19.80 -5.07
CA ALA A 521 18.91 -18.99 -6.15
C ALA A 521 19.09 -17.51 -5.75
N MET A 522 18.14 -16.96 -5.03
CA MET A 522 18.22 -15.59 -4.52
C MET A 522 19.35 -15.39 -3.52
N LYS A 523 19.56 -16.37 -2.63
CA LYS A 523 20.66 -16.36 -1.68
C LYS A 523 22.05 -16.40 -2.34
N MET A 524 22.16 -16.87 -3.59
CA MET A 524 23.46 -16.93 -4.30
C MET A 524 24.17 -15.58 -4.35
N ARG A 525 23.43 -14.50 -4.57
CA ARG A 525 23.98 -13.13 -4.64
C ARG A 525 24.54 -12.66 -3.30
N ASP A 526 23.85 -12.96 -2.21
CA ASP A 526 24.29 -12.58 -0.85
C ASP A 526 25.48 -13.44 -0.42
N LEU A 527 25.50 -14.72 -0.85
CA LEU A 527 26.54 -15.70 -0.52
C LEU A 527 27.80 -15.51 -1.36
N PHE A 528 27.64 -15.16 -2.63
CA PHE A 528 28.69 -15.09 -3.65
C PHE A 528 28.58 -13.77 -4.44
N PRO A 529 28.84 -12.63 -3.82
CA PRO A 529 28.81 -11.35 -4.54
C PRO A 529 29.79 -11.33 -5.68
N ALA A 530 29.44 -10.61 -6.78
CA ALA A 530 30.22 -10.45 -8.00
C ALA A 530 31.51 -9.67 -7.78
#